data_24126324fc0d05447fa138ee3b54cba0
#
_entry.id   24126324fc0d05447fa138ee3b54cba0
#
_cell.length_a   1.000
_cell.length_b   1.000
_cell.length_c   1.000
_cell.angle_alpha   90.00
_cell.angle_beta   90.00
_cell.angle_gamma   90.00
#
_symmetry.space_group_name_H-M   'P 1'
#
loop_
_entity.id
_entity.type
_entity.pdbx_description
1 polymer ?
#
loop_
_entity_poly.entity_id
_entity_poly.type
_entity_poly.pdbx_seq_one_letter_code
_entity_poly.pdbx_strand_id
1 'polypeptide(L)'
;MANENVHKIYNKIILSYYPNEICIKSSFIKQVLMNGRKHVTIFELPVGSSRADLCKINGESIAYEIKTDLDNFSRLQKQINDYYKIFEKVFIICSETNIDNIVNLIPEKCGIYSYKQNRQKNYKFTLIRDALQENKLDSLNQLNLIRKNEFDTHFPLDTSLQKRSDIIDYIVQSYSPETINQIFKTILKHRFEKQWLFLKKNRNEIFEIDYQWFFKNQIEPSRIYR
;
A
#
# COMPACT_ATOMS: atom_id res chain seq x y z
N MET A 1 41.19 -4.42 -4.25
CA MET A 1 39.97 -4.23 -3.45
C MET A 1 38.86 -3.89 -4.44
N ALA A 2 37.85 -4.74 -4.58
CA ALA A 2 36.71 -4.40 -5.44
C ALA A 2 36.03 -3.15 -4.89
N ASN A 3 35.87 -2.12 -5.71
CA ASN A 3 35.09 -0.94 -5.35
C ASN A 3 33.67 -1.39 -5.06
N GLU A 4 33.32 -1.57 -3.79
CA GLU A 4 31.96 -1.90 -3.39
C GLU A 4 31.08 -0.70 -3.74
N ASN A 5 29.97 -0.94 -4.45
CA ASN A 5 29.05 0.11 -4.88
C ASN A 5 28.56 0.89 -3.65
N VAL A 6 28.77 2.20 -3.62
CA VAL A 6 28.44 3.10 -2.51
C VAL A 6 26.96 2.98 -2.11
N HIS A 7 26.05 2.84 -3.08
CA HIS A 7 24.63 2.65 -2.83
C HIS A 7 24.34 1.34 -2.07
N LYS A 8 25.09 0.27 -2.35
CA LYS A 8 24.97 -1.00 -1.61
C LYS A 8 25.37 -0.82 -0.14
N ILE A 9 26.45 -0.09 0.12
CA ILE A 9 26.91 0.23 1.48
C ILE A 9 25.86 1.07 2.20
N TYR A 10 25.34 2.12 1.56
CA TYR A 10 24.27 2.97 2.10
C TYR A 10 23.01 2.17 2.43
N ASN A 11 22.52 1.35 1.50
CA ASN A 11 21.36 0.49 1.71
C ASN A 11 21.56 -0.41 2.95
N LYS A 12 22.73 -1.06 3.06
CA LYS A 12 23.06 -1.91 4.20
C LYS A 12 23.08 -1.15 5.53
N ILE A 13 23.71 0.04 5.56
CA ILE A 13 23.79 0.86 6.76
C ILE A 13 22.39 1.30 7.20
N ILE A 14 21.58 1.84 6.29
CA ILE A 14 20.25 2.34 6.60
C ILE A 14 19.36 1.20 7.10
N LEU A 15 19.28 0.08 6.39
CA LEU A 15 18.49 -1.08 6.79
C LEU A 15 18.90 -1.66 8.16
N SER A 16 20.19 -1.59 8.49
CA SER A 16 20.72 -2.22 9.70
C SER A 16 20.65 -1.35 10.95
N TYR A 17 20.81 -0.03 10.79
CA TYR A 17 21.06 0.87 11.92
C TYR A 17 20.04 2.01 12.07
N TYR A 18 19.15 2.20 11.06
CA TYR A 18 18.13 3.24 11.10
C TYR A 18 16.74 2.62 10.93
N PRO A 19 16.17 2.01 11.98
CA PRO A 19 14.84 1.38 11.92
C PRO A 19 13.75 2.46 11.77
N ASN A 20 13.52 2.86 10.53
CA ASN A 20 12.48 3.81 10.15
C ASN A 20 11.42 3.15 9.26
N GLU A 21 10.37 3.87 8.97
CA GLU A 21 9.26 3.42 8.12
C GLU A 21 9.74 2.90 6.75
N ILE A 22 10.71 3.57 6.10
CA ILE A 22 11.23 3.17 4.78
C ILE A 22 11.87 1.78 4.85
N CYS A 23 12.64 1.51 5.89
CA CYS A 23 13.30 0.20 6.09
C CYS A 23 12.30 -0.93 6.30
N ILE A 24 11.29 -0.68 7.14
CA ILE A 24 10.24 -1.66 7.43
C ILE A 24 9.40 -1.90 6.19
N LYS A 25 8.96 -0.82 5.52
CA LYS A 25 8.18 -0.85 4.28
C LYS A 25 8.89 -1.67 3.20
N SER A 26 10.14 -1.36 2.92
CA SER A 26 10.94 -2.01 1.88
C SER A 26 11.19 -3.48 2.18
N SER A 27 11.50 -3.79 3.44
CA SER A 27 11.72 -5.17 3.89
C SER A 27 10.42 -5.99 3.83
N PHE A 28 9.28 -5.41 4.20
CA PHE A 28 7.97 -6.05 4.09
C PHE A 28 7.60 -6.33 2.63
N ILE A 29 7.81 -5.36 1.75
CA ILE A 29 7.59 -5.55 0.31
C ILE A 29 8.44 -6.71 -0.20
N LYS A 30 9.73 -6.74 0.09
CA LYS A 30 10.65 -7.77 -0.38
C LYS A 30 10.26 -9.17 0.10
N GLN A 31 9.91 -9.30 1.38
CA GLN A 31 9.65 -10.61 2.00
C GLN A 31 8.22 -11.12 1.79
N VAL A 32 7.23 -10.23 1.84
CA VAL A 32 5.81 -10.59 1.89
C VAL A 32 5.11 -10.31 0.57
N LEU A 33 5.34 -9.15 -0.03
CA LEU A 33 4.55 -8.72 -1.19
C LEU A 33 5.17 -9.11 -2.53
N MET A 34 6.49 -9.08 -2.70
CA MET A 34 7.12 -9.39 -4.00
C MET A 34 6.93 -10.84 -4.46
N ASN A 35 6.74 -11.75 -3.53
CA ASN A 35 6.58 -13.18 -3.84
C ASN A 35 5.14 -13.57 -4.23
N GLY A 36 4.18 -12.67 -4.07
CA GLY A 36 2.78 -12.91 -4.40
C GLY A 36 2.50 -12.99 -5.90
N ARG A 37 1.53 -13.86 -6.28
CA ARG A 37 1.07 -13.98 -7.68
C ARG A 37 0.10 -12.86 -8.03
N LYS A 38 0.19 -12.33 -9.27
CA LYS A 38 -0.79 -11.44 -9.94
C LYS A 38 -1.47 -10.37 -9.07
N HIS A 39 -0.71 -9.60 -8.29
CA HIS A 39 -1.23 -8.44 -7.58
C HIS A 39 -0.47 -7.18 -7.99
N VAL A 40 -1.04 -6.05 -7.63
CA VAL A 40 -0.38 -4.74 -7.69
C VAL A 40 -0.21 -4.23 -6.28
N THR A 41 1.00 -3.79 -5.93
CA THR A 41 1.27 -3.04 -4.69
C THR A 41 1.43 -1.58 -5.04
N ILE A 42 0.81 -0.71 -4.24
CA ILE A 42 0.77 0.73 -4.40
C ILE A 42 1.41 1.36 -3.17
N PHE A 43 2.25 2.37 -3.37
CA PHE A 43 2.88 3.12 -2.29
C PHE A 43 2.12 4.41 -2.04
N GLU A 44 1.93 4.77 -0.77
CA GLU A 44 1.48 6.09 -0.36
C GLU A 44 0.18 6.52 -1.03
N LEU A 45 -0.84 5.67 -1.00
CA LEU A 45 -2.13 6.02 -1.60
C LEU A 45 -2.90 6.98 -0.68
N PRO A 46 -3.24 8.21 -1.14
CA PRO A 46 -4.12 9.10 -0.37
C PRO A 46 -5.51 8.48 -0.19
N VAL A 47 -6.05 8.55 1.04
CA VAL A 47 -7.35 8.01 1.43
C VAL A 47 -8.05 9.00 2.35
N GLY A 48 -8.96 9.78 1.82
CA GLY A 48 -9.59 10.87 2.58
C GLY A 48 -8.56 11.87 3.09
N SER A 49 -8.47 12.01 4.41
CA SER A 49 -7.45 12.86 5.06
C SER A 49 -6.22 12.06 5.54
N SER A 50 -6.19 10.76 5.27
CA SER A 50 -5.12 9.84 5.61
C SER A 50 -4.35 9.42 4.34
N ARG A 51 -3.29 8.63 4.51
CA ARG A 51 -2.50 8.08 3.42
C ARG A 51 -2.01 6.71 3.83
N ALA A 52 -2.43 5.69 3.10
CA ALA A 52 -2.03 4.32 3.37
C ALA A 52 -0.59 4.09 2.87
N ASP A 53 0.30 3.58 3.74
CA ASP A 53 1.71 3.37 3.42
C ASP A 53 1.89 2.42 2.25
N LEU A 54 1.12 1.33 2.27
CA LEU A 54 1.05 0.36 1.17
C LEU A 54 -0.39 -0.09 0.95
N CYS A 55 -0.73 -0.34 -0.31
CA CYS A 55 -1.97 -1.01 -0.67
C CYS A 55 -1.67 -2.19 -1.59
N LYS A 56 -2.43 -3.27 -1.45
CA LYS A 56 -2.34 -4.45 -2.31
C LYS A 56 -3.70 -4.73 -2.94
N ILE A 57 -3.72 -4.88 -4.26
CA ILE A 57 -4.91 -5.23 -5.03
C ILE A 57 -4.71 -6.58 -5.71
N ASN A 58 -5.48 -7.58 -5.30
CA ASN A 58 -5.44 -8.93 -5.87
C ASN A 58 -6.78 -9.66 -5.66
N GLY A 59 -7.82 -9.24 -6.43
CA GLY A 59 -9.19 -9.71 -6.14
C GLY A 59 -9.77 -9.06 -4.89
N GLU A 60 -8.97 -8.92 -3.85
CA GLU A 60 -9.24 -8.13 -2.64
C GLU A 60 -8.44 -6.83 -2.67
N SER A 61 -8.92 -5.82 -1.94
CA SER A 61 -8.21 -4.58 -1.66
C SER A 61 -7.75 -4.54 -0.21
N ILE A 62 -6.45 -4.37 0.01
CA ILE A 62 -5.82 -4.44 1.33
C ILE A 62 -5.00 -3.17 1.56
N ALA A 63 -5.23 -2.48 2.67
CA ALA A 63 -4.35 -1.41 3.15
C ALA A 63 -3.40 -1.93 4.23
N TYR A 64 -2.16 -1.45 4.22
CA TYR A 64 -1.17 -1.68 5.27
C TYR A 64 -0.72 -0.33 5.81
N GLU A 65 -0.74 -0.21 7.13
CA GLU A 65 -0.21 0.93 7.89
C GLU A 65 0.98 0.48 8.70
N ILE A 66 2.09 1.17 8.61
CA ILE A 66 3.33 0.85 9.30
C ILE A 66 3.47 1.76 10.52
N LYS A 67 3.75 1.16 11.67
CA LYS A 67 4.03 1.85 12.91
C LYS A 67 5.40 1.42 13.45
N THR A 68 6.30 2.36 13.51
CA THR A 68 7.63 2.19 14.10
C THR A 68 7.57 2.40 15.62
N ASP A 69 8.65 2.09 16.34
CA ASP A 69 8.77 2.36 17.78
C ASP A 69 8.81 3.86 18.11
N LEU A 70 9.04 4.70 17.11
CA LEU A 70 9.10 6.17 17.26
C LEU A 70 7.76 6.85 16.97
N ASP A 71 6.76 6.11 16.48
CA ASP A 71 5.49 6.68 16.07
C ASP A 71 4.55 6.93 17.25
N ASN A 72 3.81 8.03 17.15
CA ASN A 72 2.68 8.30 18.01
C ASN A 72 1.41 7.67 17.42
N PHE A 73 0.69 6.89 18.21
CA PHE A 73 -0.52 6.18 17.79
C PHE A 73 -1.79 7.06 17.80
N SER A 74 -1.71 8.35 18.15
CA SER A 74 -2.88 9.23 18.26
C SER A 74 -3.73 9.33 17.00
N ARG A 75 -3.14 9.13 15.82
CA ARG A 75 -3.83 9.17 14.52
C ARG A 75 -4.30 7.79 14.03
N LEU A 76 -3.87 6.71 14.67
CA LEU A 76 -4.05 5.35 14.16
C LEU A 76 -5.54 5.01 13.98
N GLN A 77 -6.36 5.30 14.97
CA GLN A 77 -7.80 5.03 14.90
C GLN A 77 -8.47 5.75 13.72
N LYS A 78 -8.09 7.01 13.48
CA LYS A 78 -8.60 7.79 12.35
C LYS A 78 -8.15 7.21 11.01
N GLN A 79 -6.87 6.83 10.89
CA GLN A 79 -6.32 6.21 9.68
C GLN A 79 -7.08 4.92 9.35
N ILE A 80 -7.27 4.03 10.33
CA ILE A 80 -8.03 2.79 10.18
C ILE A 80 -9.47 3.06 9.71
N ASN A 81 -10.14 4.02 10.31
CA ASN A 81 -11.51 4.39 9.93
C ASN A 81 -11.58 4.92 8.48
N ASP A 82 -10.60 5.72 8.06
CA ASP A 82 -10.52 6.17 6.67
C ASP A 82 -10.26 5.00 5.72
N TYR A 83 -9.40 4.04 6.08
CA TYR A 83 -9.09 2.89 5.25
C TYR A 83 -10.27 1.93 5.08
N TYR A 84 -11.03 1.65 6.14
CA TYR A 84 -12.22 0.77 6.07
C TYR A 84 -13.37 1.32 5.23
N LYS A 85 -13.37 2.61 4.89
CA LYS A 85 -14.33 3.14 3.90
C LYS A 85 -14.03 2.64 2.49
N ILE A 86 -12.78 2.24 2.21
CA ILE A 86 -12.27 2.04 0.85
C ILE A 86 -11.76 0.62 0.63
N PHE A 87 -11.08 0.03 1.63
CA PHE A 87 -10.44 -1.27 1.52
C PHE A 87 -11.19 -2.36 2.25
N GLU A 88 -11.21 -3.55 1.64
CA GLU A 88 -11.84 -4.74 2.20
C GLU A 88 -11.08 -5.27 3.42
N LYS A 89 -9.76 -5.07 3.50
CA LYS A 89 -8.92 -5.49 4.64
C LYS A 89 -7.93 -4.39 5.03
N VAL A 90 -7.65 -4.30 6.32
CA VAL A 90 -6.65 -3.37 6.87
C VAL A 90 -5.71 -4.15 7.78
N PHE A 91 -4.41 -3.97 7.57
CA PHE A 91 -3.36 -4.53 8.43
C PHE A 91 -2.52 -3.42 9.04
N ILE A 92 -2.17 -3.60 10.29
CA ILE A 92 -1.14 -2.80 10.96
C ILE A 92 0.14 -3.62 11.01
N ILE A 93 1.27 -2.99 10.68
CA ILE A 93 2.61 -3.57 10.76
C ILE A 93 3.34 -2.85 11.89
N CYS A 94 3.66 -3.53 12.98
CA CYS A 94 4.31 -2.93 14.15
C CYS A 94 5.44 -3.81 14.69
N SER A 95 6.29 -3.25 15.56
CA SER A 95 7.31 -4.05 16.25
C SER A 95 6.67 -5.06 17.20
N GLU A 96 7.38 -6.17 17.47
CA GLU A 96 6.94 -7.17 18.47
C GLU A 96 6.66 -6.54 19.84
N THR A 97 7.40 -5.51 20.21
CA THR A 97 7.28 -4.80 21.49
C THR A 97 6.00 -3.97 21.61
N ASN A 98 5.40 -3.60 20.50
CA ASN A 98 4.20 -2.75 20.44
C ASN A 98 2.90 -3.53 20.21
N ILE A 99 2.94 -4.85 20.10
CA ILE A 99 1.74 -5.67 19.80
C ILE A 99 0.62 -5.40 20.80
N ASP A 100 0.92 -5.48 22.11
CA ASP A 100 -0.10 -5.33 23.16
C ASP A 100 -0.74 -3.93 23.13
N ASN A 101 0.07 -2.89 22.90
CA ASN A 101 -0.44 -1.53 22.74
C ASN A 101 -1.35 -1.41 21.51
N ILE A 102 -0.94 -1.98 20.39
CA ILE A 102 -1.68 -1.92 19.13
C ILE A 102 -3.00 -2.70 19.22
N VAL A 103 -2.98 -3.91 19.80
CA VAL A 103 -4.19 -4.73 19.96
C VAL A 103 -5.29 -3.99 20.71
N ASN A 104 -4.93 -3.21 21.74
CA ASN A 104 -5.86 -2.42 22.54
C ASN A 104 -6.39 -1.17 21.84
N LEU A 105 -5.71 -0.71 20.78
CA LEU A 105 -6.03 0.53 20.07
C LEU A 105 -6.81 0.32 18.76
N ILE A 106 -6.82 -0.91 18.23
CA ILE A 106 -7.39 -1.17 16.90
C ILE A 106 -8.58 -2.13 16.98
N PRO A 107 -9.55 -2.02 16.04
CA PRO A 107 -10.66 -2.98 15.96
C PRO A 107 -10.16 -4.42 15.80
N GLU A 108 -10.91 -5.39 16.35
CA GLU A 108 -10.59 -6.82 16.22
C GLU A 108 -10.50 -7.30 14.76
N LYS A 109 -11.26 -6.67 13.87
CA LYS A 109 -11.23 -6.98 12.44
C LYS A 109 -9.93 -6.55 11.72
N CYS A 110 -9.09 -5.68 12.32
CA CYS A 110 -7.78 -5.34 11.79
C CYS A 110 -6.81 -6.51 11.90
N GLY A 111 -6.11 -6.82 10.82
CA GLY A 111 -4.98 -7.73 10.86
C GLY A 111 -3.73 -7.09 11.48
N ILE A 112 -2.83 -7.91 11.98
CA ILE A 112 -1.57 -7.47 12.58
C ILE A 112 -0.43 -8.32 12.02
N TYR A 113 0.56 -7.65 11.44
CA TYR A 113 1.90 -8.19 11.26
C TYR A 113 2.83 -7.59 12.32
N SER A 114 3.59 -8.45 12.99
CA SER A 114 4.72 -7.98 13.78
C SER A 114 6.01 -8.03 12.99
N TYR A 115 6.94 -7.15 13.33
CA TYR A 115 8.31 -7.26 12.86
C TYR A 115 9.29 -7.23 14.03
N LYS A 116 10.44 -7.88 13.81
CA LYS A 116 11.64 -7.77 14.64
C LYS A 116 12.88 -7.82 13.78
N GLN A 117 13.97 -7.23 14.24
CA GLN A 117 15.29 -7.45 13.67
C GLN A 117 15.97 -8.67 14.34
N ASN A 118 16.53 -9.55 13.53
CA ASN A 118 17.37 -10.64 14.02
C ASN A 118 18.79 -10.12 14.37
N ARG A 119 19.65 -11.02 14.89
CA ARG A 119 21.05 -10.69 15.24
C ARG A 119 21.87 -10.14 14.06
N GLN A 120 21.51 -10.50 12.83
CA GLN A 120 22.14 -10.03 11.58
C GLN A 120 21.53 -8.72 11.07
N LYS A 121 20.67 -8.06 11.87
CA LYS A 121 19.96 -6.82 11.52
C LYS A 121 18.98 -6.93 10.36
N ASN A 122 18.54 -8.13 10.00
CA ASN A 122 17.49 -8.34 9.01
C ASN A 122 16.12 -8.35 9.69
N TYR A 123 15.14 -7.73 9.06
CA TYR A 123 13.75 -7.77 9.51
C TYR A 123 13.14 -9.15 9.26
N LYS A 124 12.35 -9.63 10.21
CA LYS A 124 11.49 -10.81 10.07
C LYS A 124 10.06 -10.39 10.39
N PHE A 125 9.13 -10.74 9.52
CA PHE A 125 7.71 -10.45 9.69
C PHE A 125 6.95 -11.72 10.07
N THR A 126 6.00 -11.59 10.99
CA THR A 126 5.14 -12.67 11.45
C THR A 126 3.69 -12.18 11.42
N LEU A 127 2.80 -12.94 10.80
CA LEU A 127 1.37 -12.69 10.89
C LEU A 127 0.88 -13.09 12.29
N ILE A 128 0.41 -12.13 13.06
CA ILE A 128 -0.10 -12.32 14.43
C ILE A 128 -1.61 -12.52 14.41
N ARG A 129 -2.33 -11.73 13.63
CA ARG A 129 -3.78 -11.78 13.46
C ARG A 129 -4.13 -11.50 12.00
N ASP A 130 -4.96 -12.36 11.41
CA ASP A 130 -5.47 -12.07 10.06
C ASP A 130 -6.53 -10.98 10.10
N ALA A 131 -6.72 -10.27 9.00
CA ALA A 131 -7.74 -9.26 8.87
C ALA A 131 -9.07 -9.89 8.45
N LEU A 132 -10.15 -9.50 9.10
CA LEU A 132 -11.49 -9.84 8.65
C LEU A 132 -11.90 -8.91 7.50
N GLN A 133 -12.73 -9.44 6.63
CA GLN A 133 -13.20 -8.68 5.47
C GLN A 133 -14.28 -7.68 5.86
N GLU A 134 -14.10 -6.42 5.42
CA GLU A 134 -15.15 -5.40 5.47
C GLU A 134 -15.99 -5.47 4.20
N ASN A 135 -17.28 -5.65 4.36
CA ASN A 135 -18.22 -5.74 3.24
C ASN A 135 -19.01 -4.44 3.03
N LYS A 136 -18.99 -3.52 4.01
CA LYS A 136 -19.71 -2.24 3.95
C LYS A 136 -18.75 -1.12 3.56
N LEU A 137 -18.32 -1.13 2.29
CA LEU A 137 -17.45 -0.10 1.75
C LEU A 137 -18.28 1.13 1.33
N ASP A 138 -17.65 2.29 1.38
CA ASP A 138 -18.25 3.56 0.98
C ASP A 138 -17.95 3.85 -0.49
N SER A 139 -18.95 3.64 -1.34
CA SER A 139 -18.85 3.87 -2.79
C SER A 139 -18.43 5.30 -3.14
N LEU A 140 -18.92 6.31 -2.41
CA LEU A 140 -18.56 7.72 -2.66
C LEU A 140 -17.07 7.95 -2.38
N ASN A 141 -16.55 7.40 -1.28
CA ASN A 141 -15.11 7.50 -0.97
C ASN A 141 -14.26 6.76 -2.01
N GLN A 142 -14.68 5.59 -2.50
CA GLN A 142 -14.00 4.88 -3.59
C GLN A 142 -14.01 5.68 -4.90
N LEU A 143 -15.17 6.20 -5.31
CA LEU A 143 -15.31 7.00 -6.53
C LEU A 143 -14.53 8.32 -6.46
N ASN A 144 -14.39 8.91 -5.27
CA ASN A 144 -13.57 10.10 -5.06
C ASN A 144 -12.07 9.88 -5.29
N LEU A 145 -11.57 8.65 -5.25
CA LEU A 145 -10.19 8.31 -5.59
C LEU A 145 -9.97 8.07 -7.10
N ILE A 146 -11.02 7.90 -7.87
CA ILE A 146 -10.96 7.69 -9.31
C ILE A 146 -10.69 9.03 -10.01
N ARG A 147 -9.78 9.05 -10.97
CA ARG A 147 -9.50 10.24 -11.79
C ARG A 147 -10.60 10.42 -12.84
N LYS A 148 -10.85 11.67 -13.24
CA LYS A 148 -11.93 11.98 -14.18
C LYS A 148 -11.84 11.15 -15.48
N ASN A 149 -10.67 11.05 -16.06
CA ASN A 149 -10.44 10.29 -17.29
C ASN A 149 -10.57 8.76 -17.14
N GLU A 150 -10.59 8.25 -15.91
CA GLU A 150 -10.76 6.81 -15.66
C GLU A 150 -12.23 6.41 -15.59
N PHE A 151 -13.13 7.36 -15.34
CA PHE A 151 -14.57 7.10 -15.38
C PHE A 151 -15.01 6.67 -16.79
N ASP A 152 -14.63 7.43 -17.82
CA ASP A 152 -15.02 7.18 -19.20
C ASP A 152 -14.53 5.82 -19.72
N THR A 153 -13.41 5.34 -19.17
CA THR A 153 -12.80 4.06 -19.59
C THR A 153 -13.49 2.85 -18.94
N HIS A 154 -14.06 3.03 -17.75
CA HIS A 154 -14.50 1.91 -16.91
C HIS A 154 -16.00 1.87 -16.63
N PHE A 155 -16.71 2.98 -16.91
CA PHE A 155 -18.16 3.06 -16.79
C PHE A 155 -18.74 3.48 -18.14
N PRO A 156 -19.82 2.83 -18.61
CA PRO A 156 -20.57 3.31 -19.78
C PRO A 156 -21.36 4.56 -19.39
N LEU A 157 -20.74 5.72 -19.59
CA LEU A 157 -21.33 7.02 -19.25
C LEU A 157 -22.04 7.65 -20.45
N ASP A 158 -23.10 8.40 -20.17
CA ASP A 158 -23.69 9.30 -21.15
C ASP A 158 -22.73 10.48 -21.41
N THR A 159 -22.50 10.80 -22.67
CA THR A 159 -21.63 11.91 -23.12
C THR A 159 -22.10 13.29 -22.65
N SER A 160 -23.35 13.41 -22.18
CA SER A 160 -23.89 14.63 -21.59
C SER A 160 -23.35 14.94 -20.19
N LEU A 161 -22.83 13.94 -19.48
CA LEU A 161 -22.31 14.07 -18.11
C LEU A 161 -20.90 14.65 -18.10
N GLN A 162 -20.79 15.96 -17.87
CA GLN A 162 -19.50 16.65 -17.89
C GLN A 162 -18.92 16.95 -16.49
N LYS A 163 -19.78 17.19 -15.51
CA LYS A 163 -19.34 17.48 -14.15
C LYS A 163 -19.06 16.20 -13.40
N ARG A 164 -17.97 16.21 -12.63
CA ARG A 164 -17.56 15.05 -11.78
C ARG A 164 -18.66 14.63 -10.80
N SER A 165 -19.36 15.60 -10.18
CA SER A 165 -20.47 15.32 -9.28
C SER A 165 -21.55 14.49 -9.96
N ASP A 166 -21.99 14.93 -11.14
CA ASP A 166 -23.09 14.31 -11.88
C ASP A 166 -22.73 12.89 -12.35
N ILE A 167 -21.44 12.68 -12.70
CA ILE A 167 -20.90 11.34 -13.02
C ILE A 167 -20.96 10.44 -11.78
N ILE A 168 -20.52 10.92 -10.62
CA ILE A 168 -20.53 10.14 -9.38
C ILE A 168 -21.97 9.81 -8.98
N ASP A 169 -22.89 10.78 -9.01
CA ASP A 169 -24.29 10.58 -8.67
C ASP A 169 -24.96 9.56 -9.61
N TYR A 170 -24.69 9.63 -10.89
CA TYR A 170 -25.17 8.65 -11.87
C TYR A 170 -24.65 7.24 -11.54
N ILE A 171 -23.34 7.09 -11.26
CA ILE A 171 -22.73 5.80 -10.97
C ILE A 171 -23.34 5.19 -9.68
N VAL A 172 -23.49 5.98 -8.62
CA VAL A 172 -24.06 5.52 -7.35
C VAL A 172 -25.53 5.07 -7.51
N GLN A 173 -26.28 5.73 -8.39
CA GLN A 173 -27.69 5.36 -8.69
C GLN A 173 -27.80 4.14 -9.61
N SER A 174 -26.82 3.94 -10.50
CA SER A 174 -26.91 2.92 -11.57
C SER A 174 -26.21 1.59 -11.21
N TYR A 175 -25.28 1.59 -10.25
CA TYR A 175 -24.46 0.41 -9.94
C TYR A 175 -24.54 0.04 -8.46
N SER A 176 -24.50 -1.28 -8.17
CA SER A 176 -24.42 -1.75 -6.80
C SER A 176 -23.05 -1.42 -6.17
N PRO A 177 -22.96 -1.30 -4.82
CA PRO A 177 -21.69 -1.09 -4.13
C PRO A 177 -20.63 -2.14 -4.48
N GLU A 178 -21.05 -3.40 -4.65
CA GLU A 178 -20.14 -4.50 -5.02
C GLU A 178 -19.56 -4.31 -6.41
N THR A 179 -20.39 -3.87 -7.37
CA THR A 179 -19.94 -3.55 -8.74
C THR A 179 -18.96 -2.37 -8.72
N ILE A 180 -19.28 -1.31 -7.99
CA ILE A 180 -18.40 -0.16 -7.83
C ILE A 180 -17.06 -0.59 -7.24
N ASN A 181 -17.04 -1.42 -6.20
CA ASN A 181 -15.82 -1.93 -5.59
C ASN A 181 -14.98 -2.77 -6.59
N GLN A 182 -15.60 -3.62 -7.41
CA GLN A 182 -14.87 -4.40 -8.42
C GLN A 182 -14.24 -3.50 -9.48
N ILE A 183 -14.98 -2.51 -9.97
CA ILE A 183 -14.48 -1.54 -10.95
C ILE A 183 -13.36 -0.70 -10.32
N PHE A 184 -13.54 -0.21 -9.10
CA PHE A 184 -12.52 0.52 -8.34
C PHE A 184 -11.21 -0.25 -8.23
N LYS A 185 -11.26 -1.54 -7.85
CA LYS A 185 -10.07 -2.42 -7.81
C LYS A 185 -9.41 -2.55 -9.18
N THR A 186 -10.20 -2.70 -10.23
CA THR A 186 -9.71 -2.78 -11.62
C THR A 186 -8.99 -1.50 -12.03
N ILE A 187 -9.56 -0.35 -11.73
CA ILE A 187 -8.96 0.97 -12.01
C ILE A 187 -7.63 1.14 -11.28
N LEU A 188 -7.59 0.87 -9.97
CA LEU A 188 -6.34 0.98 -9.22
C LEU A 188 -5.27 0.03 -9.76
N LYS A 189 -5.65 -1.18 -10.14
CA LYS A 189 -4.74 -2.15 -10.73
C LYS A 189 -4.16 -1.62 -12.04
N HIS A 190 -4.99 -1.17 -12.99
CA HIS A 190 -4.54 -0.60 -14.27
C HIS A 190 -3.64 0.63 -14.05
N ARG A 191 -4.02 1.54 -13.13
CA ARG A 191 -3.27 2.77 -12.84
C ARG A 191 -1.83 2.51 -12.39
N PHE A 192 -1.59 1.45 -11.62
CA PHE A 192 -0.32 1.20 -10.94
C PHE A 192 0.40 -0.07 -11.40
N GLU A 193 -0.20 -0.86 -12.30
CA GLU A 193 0.40 -2.13 -12.75
C GLU A 193 1.76 -1.94 -13.41
N LYS A 194 1.90 -0.91 -14.25
CA LYS A 194 3.17 -0.62 -14.95
C LYS A 194 4.30 -0.34 -13.96
N GLN A 195 4.05 0.49 -12.94
CA GLN A 195 5.01 0.82 -11.90
C GLN A 195 5.39 -0.41 -11.07
N TRP A 196 4.40 -1.22 -10.69
CA TRP A 196 4.63 -2.42 -9.92
C TRP A 196 5.41 -3.48 -10.70
N LEU A 197 5.07 -3.72 -11.96
CA LEU A 197 5.78 -4.66 -12.81
C LEU A 197 7.22 -4.20 -13.09
N PHE A 198 7.44 -2.90 -13.29
CA PHE A 198 8.78 -2.34 -13.40
C PHE A 198 9.63 -2.64 -12.15
N LEU A 199 9.08 -2.37 -10.96
CA LEU A 199 9.77 -2.65 -9.69
C LEU A 199 10.06 -4.15 -9.52
N LYS A 200 9.09 -5.01 -9.82
CA LYS A 200 9.26 -6.48 -9.76
C LYS A 200 10.33 -7.00 -10.71
N LYS A 201 10.36 -6.47 -11.93
CA LYS A 201 11.34 -6.85 -12.96
C LYS A 201 12.77 -6.51 -12.49
N ASN A 202 12.95 -5.31 -11.96
CA ASN A 202 14.27 -4.78 -11.58
C ASN A 202 14.63 -5.01 -10.10
N ARG A 203 13.87 -5.82 -9.37
CA ARG A 203 14.00 -5.99 -7.90
C ARG A 203 15.40 -6.43 -7.40
N ASN A 204 16.16 -7.10 -8.24
CA ASN A 204 17.51 -7.57 -7.89
C ASN A 204 18.58 -6.50 -8.16
N GLU A 205 18.24 -5.46 -8.90
CA GLU A 205 19.11 -4.35 -9.26
C GLU A 205 18.82 -3.09 -8.43
N ILE A 206 17.61 -3.00 -7.85
CA ILE A 206 17.17 -1.86 -7.03
C ILE A 206 17.44 -2.18 -5.56
N PHE A 207 18.10 -1.27 -4.87
CA PHE A 207 18.27 -1.36 -3.42
C PHE A 207 16.94 -1.10 -2.69
N GLU A 208 16.72 -1.79 -1.60
CA GLU A 208 15.42 -1.81 -0.91
C GLU A 208 14.92 -0.41 -0.52
N ILE A 209 15.82 0.45 -0.01
CA ILE A 209 15.46 1.81 0.42
C ILE A 209 14.96 2.68 -0.74
N ASP A 210 15.26 2.32 -1.96
CA ASP A 210 14.90 3.07 -3.17
C ASP A 210 13.62 2.56 -3.85
N TYR A 211 13.00 1.48 -3.36
CA TYR A 211 11.82 0.86 -3.99
C TYR A 211 10.71 1.86 -4.29
N GLN A 212 10.37 2.73 -3.33
CA GLN A 212 9.32 3.74 -3.53
C GLN A 212 9.70 4.77 -4.59
N TRP A 213 10.97 5.18 -4.63
CA TRP A 213 11.46 6.12 -5.63
C TRP A 213 11.40 5.53 -7.03
N PHE A 214 11.90 4.31 -7.22
CA PHE A 214 11.86 3.61 -8.51
C PHE A 214 10.43 3.28 -8.96
N PHE A 215 9.54 2.93 -8.03
CA PHE A 215 8.13 2.76 -8.32
C PHE A 215 7.52 4.03 -8.94
N LYS A 216 7.84 5.20 -8.40
CA LYS A 216 7.33 6.48 -8.91
C LYS A 216 7.94 6.88 -10.25
N ASN A 217 9.24 6.69 -10.42
CA ASN A 217 9.99 7.30 -11.53
C ASN A 217 10.24 6.35 -12.70
N GLN A 218 10.25 5.04 -12.51
CA GLN A 218 10.43 4.01 -13.54
C GLN A 218 11.68 4.25 -14.43
N ILE A 219 12.78 4.67 -13.82
CA ILE A 219 14.08 4.88 -14.46
C ILE A 219 14.91 3.59 -14.30
N GLU A 220 15.62 3.17 -15.36
CA GLU A 220 16.49 1.99 -15.29
C GLU A 220 17.56 2.14 -14.20
N PRO A 221 17.75 1.13 -13.31
CA PRO A 221 18.70 1.22 -12.18
C PRO A 221 20.13 1.55 -12.60
N SER A 222 20.59 1.03 -13.74
CA SER A 222 21.92 1.31 -14.29
C SER A 222 22.20 2.78 -14.60
N ARG A 223 21.17 3.62 -14.71
CA ARG A 223 21.35 5.08 -14.89
C ARG A 223 21.55 5.80 -13.57
N ILE A 224 21.12 5.22 -12.46
CA ILE A 224 21.18 5.81 -11.14
C ILE A 224 22.39 5.29 -10.36
N TYR A 225 22.63 3.98 -10.41
CA TYR A 225 23.71 3.31 -9.66
C TYR A 225 25.01 3.19 -10.48
N ARG A 226 25.49 4.32 -10.97
CA ARG A 226 26.76 4.38 -11.73
C ARG A 226 27.98 4.39 -10.82
#